data_e5493e001878366e28b95a3d8c7c3154
#
_entry.id   e5493e001878366e28b95a3d8c7c3154
#
_cell.length_a   1.000
_cell.length_b   1.000
_cell.length_c   1.000
_cell.angle_alpha   90.00
_cell.angle_beta   90.00
_cell.angle_gamma   90.00
#
_symmetry.space_group_name_H-M   'P 1'
#
loop_
_entity.id
_entity.type
_entity.pdbx_description
1 polymer ?
#
loop_
_entity_poly.entity_id
_entity_poly.type
_entity_poly.pdbx_seq_one_letter_code
_entity_poly.pdbx_strand_id
1 'polypeptide(L)'
;MSKKKTQKKKKAPDKPLLSAEEKIRLKTLLENLQDIDPTKIEEQIQSSEVAQALVKKMPLEHPNTVTILASIREAFDQKSVQKEIKRALFKLERKGVRIPEADQPEKTPFQIQKTESAEPNIYVGPIDGSGGRVLFMALPRVPKGYDIGMGLVNDEEGFLEFVSGTYSKKQMKEVKALFFEQVSPLVETSLSHVATILESIHGQEGSGRTDATNNYLQLRPLILNKTSLLERPAIDEFIPPEELSQESFTDSRIQKLLNHKLLESWIVQPEDIRPLMEELQKTEESPIFISEMQKSERINEITEKALDELYPESKRALLKNRLEETAYVFFKLEEEEYARLSLTAALSLDKKDSILGVNPFLKTLLQRTLDLYFKSIKEMEQPKEESGEDASPTLILP
;
A
#
# COMPACT_ATOMS: atom_id res chain seq x y z
N MET A 1 32.73 -8.18 34.34
CA MET A 1 32.78 -8.09 32.87
C MET A 1 32.42 -6.68 32.43
N SER A 2 33.38 -6.05 31.79
CA SER A 2 33.51 -4.60 31.62
C SER A 2 32.59 -4.03 30.54
N LYS A 3 31.77 -3.02 30.87
CA LYS A 3 30.93 -2.26 29.92
C LYS A 3 31.79 -1.24 29.20
N LYS A 4 32.07 -1.43 27.90
CA LYS A 4 32.67 -0.39 27.03
C LYS A 4 31.64 0.69 26.74
N LYS A 5 31.84 1.90 27.29
CA LYS A 5 31.16 3.13 26.92
C LYS A 5 31.67 3.62 25.58
N THR A 6 30.82 3.61 24.56
CA THR A 6 31.11 4.24 23.26
C THR A 6 30.90 5.75 23.39
N GLN A 7 32.01 6.51 23.37
CA GLN A 7 31.96 7.97 23.34
C GLN A 7 31.51 8.46 21.96
N LYS A 8 30.33 9.09 21.90
CA LYS A 8 29.90 9.89 20.73
C LYS A 8 30.82 11.11 20.59
N LYS A 9 31.68 11.13 19.54
CA LYS A 9 32.41 12.33 19.12
C LYS A 9 31.38 13.39 18.69
N LYS A 10 31.24 14.44 19.49
CA LYS A 10 30.57 15.69 19.08
C LYS A 10 31.47 16.35 18.01
N LYS A 11 30.97 16.46 16.77
CA LYS A 11 31.57 17.35 15.75
C LYS A 11 31.46 18.78 16.27
N ALA A 12 32.61 19.39 16.51
CA ALA A 12 32.70 20.82 16.77
C ALA A 12 32.27 21.60 15.52
N PRO A 13 31.54 22.74 15.66
CA PRO A 13 31.21 23.57 14.51
C PRO A 13 32.49 24.17 13.93
N ASP A 14 32.69 24.01 12.61
CA ASP A 14 33.73 24.68 11.84
C ASP A 14 33.62 26.20 12.05
N LYS A 15 34.50 26.77 12.84
CA LYS A 15 34.74 28.21 12.87
C LYS A 15 35.63 28.53 11.67
N PRO A 16 35.21 29.42 10.74
CA PRO A 16 36.14 29.92 9.73
C PRO A 16 37.32 30.54 10.42
N LEU A 17 38.50 29.98 10.19
CA LEU A 17 39.76 30.50 10.71
C LEU A 17 40.17 31.72 9.85
N LEU A 18 39.73 32.94 10.28
CA LEU A 18 40.19 34.17 9.66
C LEU A 18 41.72 34.29 9.80
N SER A 19 42.37 34.66 8.72
CA SER A 19 43.82 35.00 8.71
C SER A 19 44.13 36.20 9.63
N ALA A 20 45.38 36.42 9.93
CA ALA A 20 45.77 37.57 10.75
C ALA A 20 45.40 38.92 10.10
N GLU A 21 45.51 39.01 8.79
CA GLU A 21 45.13 40.20 8.00
C GLU A 21 43.62 40.42 7.98
N GLU A 22 42.83 39.35 7.81
CA GLU A 22 41.39 39.42 7.85
C GLU A 22 40.83 39.80 9.23
N LYS A 23 41.52 39.41 10.31
CA LYS A 23 41.15 39.82 11.68
C LYS A 23 41.40 41.30 11.91
N ILE A 24 42.50 41.84 11.40
CA ILE A 24 42.83 43.28 11.47
C ILE A 24 41.77 44.06 10.67
N ARG A 25 41.48 43.61 9.44
CA ARG A 25 40.49 44.27 8.59
C ARG A 25 39.08 44.25 9.23
N LEU A 26 38.64 43.10 9.75
CA LEU A 26 37.37 43.00 10.46
C LEU A 26 37.31 43.96 11.66
N LYS A 27 38.41 44.12 12.40
CA LYS A 27 38.48 45.04 13.54
C LYS A 27 38.31 46.49 13.06
N THR A 28 39.06 46.88 12.02
CA THR A 28 38.98 48.25 11.44
C THR A 28 37.56 48.55 10.91
N LEU A 29 36.90 47.58 10.23
CA LEU A 29 35.53 47.78 9.75
C LEU A 29 34.52 47.89 10.89
N LEU A 30 34.71 47.18 11.99
CA LEU A 30 33.81 47.26 13.17
C LEU A 30 34.02 48.58 13.96
N GLU A 31 35.21 49.14 13.98
CA GLU A 31 35.52 50.41 14.63
C GLU A 31 35.03 51.61 13.81
N ASN A 32 35.00 51.51 12.48
CA ASN A 32 34.65 52.58 11.57
C ASN A 32 33.40 52.29 10.73
N LEU A 33 32.34 51.77 11.34
CA LEU A 33 31.08 51.39 10.66
C LEU A 33 30.40 52.57 9.96
N GLN A 34 30.61 53.81 10.41
CA GLN A 34 30.09 55.02 9.80
C GLN A 34 30.79 55.42 8.50
N ASP A 35 32.03 54.94 8.29
CA ASP A 35 32.85 55.28 7.12
C ASP A 35 32.80 54.18 6.03
N ILE A 36 31.98 53.15 6.25
CA ILE A 36 31.74 52.10 5.25
C ILE A 36 30.85 52.69 4.12
N ASP A 37 31.46 52.76 2.92
CA ASP A 37 30.74 53.17 1.72
C ASP A 37 29.93 51.95 1.17
N PRO A 38 28.60 52.02 1.18
CA PRO A 38 27.75 50.97 0.67
C PRO A 38 28.03 50.61 -0.80
N THR A 39 28.53 51.53 -1.61
CA THR A 39 28.81 51.31 -3.05
C THR A 39 30.13 50.61 -3.31
N LYS A 40 31.03 50.59 -2.32
CA LYS A 40 32.37 49.96 -2.40
C LYS A 40 32.56 48.83 -1.40
N ILE A 41 31.44 48.22 -0.98
CA ILE A 41 31.42 47.21 0.10
C ILE A 41 32.28 45.99 -0.23
N GLU A 42 32.29 45.55 -1.49
CA GLU A 42 33.06 44.41 -1.97
C GLU A 42 34.58 44.66 -1.88
N GLU A 43 35.01 45.85 -2.26
CA GLU A 43 36.42 46.25 -2.18
C GLU A 43 36.93 46.42 -0.73
N GLN A 44 36.04 46.86 0.15
CA GLN A 44 36.36 47.06 1.57
C GLN A 44 36.39 45.75 2.36
N ILE A 45 35.51 44.81 2.07
CA ILE A 45 35.40 43.53 2.79
C ILE A 45 36.34 42.48 2.20
N GLN A 46 36.43 42.35 0.88
CA GLN A 46 37.30 41.49 0.07
C GLN A 46 37.09 39.96 0.21
N SER A 47 36.57 39.44 1.34
CA SER A 47 36.32 38.00 1.49
C SER A 47 34.99 37.70 2.13
N SER A 48 34.41 36.55 1.75
CA SER A 48 33.14 36.06 2.28
C SER A 48 33.23 35.75 3.77
N GLU A 49 34.42 35.35 4.26
CA GLU A 49 34.71 35.04 5.64
C GLU A 49 34.65 36.30 6.50
N VAL A 50 35.25 37.41 6.00
CA VAL A 50 35.18 38.73 6.66
C VAL A 50 33.74 39.25 6.63
N ALA A 51 33.03 39.13 5.51
CA ALA A 51 31.59 39.49 5.39
C ALA A 51 30.73 38.77 6.43
N GLN A 52 30.88 37.46 6.52
CA GLN A 52 30.17 36.66 7.51
C GLN A 52 30.47 37.06 8.96
N ALA A 53 31.75 37.31 9.25
CA ALA A 53 32.19 37.71 10.58
C ALA A 53 31.73 39.12 10.95
N LEU A 54 31.70 40.05 9.97
CA LEU A 54 31.22 41.42 10.13
C LEU A 54 29.71 41.40 10.46
N VAL A 55 28.91 40.76 9.64
CA VAL A 55 27.48 40.61 9.89
C VAL A 55 27.15 40.01 11.26
N LYS A 56 27.95 39.04 11.70
CA LYS A 56 27.75 38.36 12.99
C LYS A 56 28.11 39.23 14.19
N LYS A 57 29.09 40.12 14.06
CA LYS A 57 29.65 40.93 15.16
C LYS A 57 29.17 42.39 15.15
N MET A 58 28.63 42.87 14.04
CA MET A 58 28.14 44.23 13.89
C MET A 58 27.06 44.58 14.94
N PRO A 59 27.17 45.77 15.60
CA PRO A 59 26.14 46.22 16.54
C PRO A 59 24.85 46.53 15.76
N LEU A 60 23.74 45.89 16.17
CA LEU A 60 22.47 46.03 15.50
C LEU A 60 21.77 47.39 15.71
N GLU A 61 22.28 48.17 16.65
CA GLU A 61 21.70 49.49 17.00
C GLU A 61 22.34 50.65 16.22
N HIS A 62 23.34 50.36 15.43
CA HIS A 62 24.02 51.39 14.64
C HIS A 62 23.17 51.87 13.47
N PRO A 63 23.04 53.18 13.19
CA PRO A 63 22.13 53.73 12.16
C PRO A 63 22.33 53.12 10.77
N ASN A 64 23.58 52.86 10.39
CA ASN A 64 23.93 52.34 9.05
C ASN A 64 23.79 50.80 8.95
N THR A 65 23.42 50.10 9.99
CA THR A 65 23.41 48.62 10.00
C THR A 65 22.53 48.05 8.90
N VAL A 66 21.34 48.59 8.69
CA VAL A 66 20.41 48.11 7.66
C VAL A 66 21.01 48.29 6.27
N THR A 67 21.55 49.47 5.98
CA THR A 67 22.16 49.78 4.68
C THR A 67 23.39 48.91 4.40
N ILE A 68 24.25 48.68 5.40
CA ILE A 68 25.43 47.84 5.27
C ILE A 68 25.02 46.38 5.04
N LEU A 69 23.99 45.89 5.74
CA LEU A 69 23.48 44.53 5.53
C LEU A 69 22.91 44.35 4.12
N ALA A 70 22.19 45.35 3.58
CA ALA A 70 21.70 45.35 2.22
C ALA A 70 22.82 45.26 1.19
N SER A 71 23.82 46.10 1.31
CA SER A 71 24.99 46.10 0.39
C SER A 71 25.82 44.82 0.48
N ILE A 72 26.02 44.26 1.68
CA ILE A 72 26.68 42.94 1.83
C ILE A 72 25.84 41.83 1.18
N ARG A 73 24.50 41.92 1.26
CA ARG A 73 23.61 40.95 0.64
C ARG A 73 23.71 40.93 -0.88
N GLU A 74 23.87 42.09 -1.49
CA GLU A 74 24.06 42.23 -2.94
C GLU A 74 25.44 41.81 -3.40
N ALA A 75 26.49 42.10 -2.60
CA ALA A 75 27.87 41.83 -2.97
C ALA A 75 28.32 40.37 -2.74
N PHE A 76 27.65 39.63 -1.83
CA PHE A 76 28.10 38.28 -1.42
C PHE A 76 26.99 37.27 -1.47
N ASP A 77 26.96 36.38 -2.48
CA ASP A 77 25.95 35.34 -2.69
C ASP A 77 26.16 34.06 -1.85
N GLN A 78 27.26 33.93 -1.13
CA GLN A 78 27.59 32.72 -0.38
C GLN A 78 26.53 32.41 0.67
N LYS A 79 26.05 31.16 0.70
CA LYS A 79 25.03 30.67 1.62
C LYS A 79 25.29 30.96 3.09
N SER A 80 26.57 30.97 3.50
CA SER A 80 27.01 31.29 4.88
C SER A 80 26.74 32.74 5.23
N VAL A 81 27.06 33.69 4.33
CA VAL A 81 26.84 35.13 4.50
C VAL A 81 25.37 35.44 4.50
N GLN A 82 24.64 34.96 3.49
CA GLN A 82 23.17 35.13 3.37
C GLN A 82 22.42 34.63 4.60
N LYS A 83 22.86 33.53 5.19
CA LYS A 83 22.27 32.99 6.43
C LYS A 83 22.47 33.91 7.65
N GLU A 84 23.63 34.49 7.80
CA GLU A 84 23.88 35.42 8.91
C GLU A 84 23.15 36.75 8.70
N ILE A 85 23.05 37.26 7.47
CA ILE A 85 22.25 38.46 7.14
C ILE A 85 20.78 38.21 7.52
N LYS A 86 20.19 37.10 7.10
CA LYS A 86 18.81 36.75 7.48
C LYS A 86 18.61 36.71 9.01
N ARG A 87 19.61 36.21 9.73
CA ARG A 87 19.56 36.21 11.22
C ARG A 87 19.66 37.63 11.82
N ALA A 88 20.51 38.48 11.23
CA ALA A 88 20.65 39.87 11.68
C ALA A 88 19.37 40.67 11.42
N LEU A 89 18.83 40.58 10.22
CA LEU A 89 17.56 41.24 9.85
C LEU A 89 16.38 40.80 10.74
N PHE A 90 16.25 39.50 11.01
CA PHE A 90 15.23 38.99 11.91
C PHE A 90 15.37 39.53 13.35
N LYS A 91 16.60 39.72 13.83
CA LYS A 91 16.83 40.34 15.15
C LYS A 91 16.48 41.83 15.17
N LEU A 92 16.75 42.55 14.07
CA LEU A 92 16.39 43.97 13.89
C LEU A 92 14.87 44.14 13.88
N GLU A 93 14.15 43.29 13.14
CA GLU A 93 12.68 43.31 13.08
C GLU A 93 12.06 43.08 14.46
N ARG A 94 12.61 42.13 15.25
CA ARG A 94 12.16 41.90 16.64
C ARG A 94 12.43 43.07 17.59
N LYS A 95 13.42 43.95 17.26
CA LYS A 95 13.67 45.18 18.00
C LYS A 95 12.85 46.38 17.51
N GLY A 96 11.94 46.16 16.54
CA GLY A 96 11.05 47.22 16.00
C GLY A 96 11.70 48.15 14.99
N VAL A 97 12.87 47.83 14.46
CA VAL A 97 13.53 48.61 13.41
C VAL A 97 12.79 48.37 12.10
N ARG A 98 12.25 49.41 11.47
CA ARG A 98 11.66 49.32 10.15
C ARG A 98 12.73 49.04 9.11
N ILE A 99 12.66 47.89 8.48
CA ILE A 99 13.48 47.51 7.36
C ILE A 99 12.72 47.94 6.09
N PRO A 100 13.34 48.70 5.16
CA PRO A 100 12.70 49.05 3.86
C PRO A 100 12.23 47.79 3.15
N GLU A 101 11.10 47.89 2.42
CA GLU A 101 10.50 46.71 1.74
C GLU A 101 11.43 46.04 0.71
N ALA A 102 12.36 46.81 0.12
CA ALA A 102 13.40 46.30 -0.78
C ALA A 102 14.46 45.44 -0.04
N ASP A 103 14.68 45.67 1.26
CA ASP A 103 15.63 44.98 2.10
C ASP A 103 14.98 43.93 3.02
N GLN A 104 13.66 43.89 3.05
CA GLN A 104 13.00 42.76 3.69
C GLN A 104 13.47 41.51 2.94
N PRO A 105 14.01 40.50 3.66
CA PRO A 105 14.14 39.20 3.05
C PRO A 105 12.74 38.93 2.49
N GLU A 106 12.66 38.72 1.17
CA GLU A 106 11.39 38.31 0.58
C GLU A 106 10.73 37.43 1.62
N LYS A 107 9.64 37.93 2.21
CA LYS A 107 8.64 37.02 2.74
C LYS A 107 8.28 36.25 1.48
N THR A 108 9.11 35.24 1.18
CA THR A 108 8.64 34.17 0.34
C THR A 108 7.29 33.91 0.97
N PRO A 109 6.17 34.29 0.32
CA PRO A 109 4.90 33.74 0.73
C PRO A 109 5.28 32.29 0.84
N PHE A 110 5.06 31.66 2.02
CA PHE A 110 5.27 30.23 2.09
C PHE A 110 4.79 29.77 0.72
N GLN A 111 5.70 29.77 -0.26
CA GLN A 111 5.57 28.82 -1.28
C GLN A 111 5.63 27.59 -0.40
N ILE A 112 4.44 27.15 -0.03
CA ILE A 112 4.16 25.73 -0.08
C ILE A 112 4.84 25.43 -1.39
N GLN A 113 6.18 25.10 -1.33
CA GLN A 113 6.73 24.30 -2.40
C GLN A 113 5.58 23.35 -2.57
N LYS A 114 4.89 23.42 -3.72
CA LYS A 114 4.11 22.29 -4.15
C LYS A 114 5.16 21.22 -4.04
N THR A 115 5.26 20.65 -2.84
CA THR A 115 5.97 19.42 -2.57
C THR A 115 5.26 18.63 -3.60
N GLU A 116 5.97 18.28 -4.70
CA GLU A 116 5.45 17.34 -5.67
C GLU A 116 4.67 16.41 -4.82
N SER A 117 3.36 16.47 -4.94
CA SER A 117 2.50 15.82 -3.95
C SER A 117 2.88 14.37 -4.13
N ALA A 118 3.69 13.88 -3.19
CA ALA A 118 4.20 12.53 -3.31
C ALA A 118 2.97 11.68 -3.58
N GLU A 119 2.96 10.95 -4.68
CA GLU A 119 1.81 10.15 -5.06
C GLU A 119 1.52 9.14 -3.97
N PRO A 120 0.26 8.84 -3.70
CA PRO A 120 -0.08 7.78 -2.78
C PRO A 120 0.54 6.46 -3.26
N ASN A 121 1.08 5.67 -2.35
CA ASN A 121 1.53 4.31 -2.66
C ASN A 121 0.44 3.35 -2.20
N ILE A 122 -0.30 2.78 -3.13
CA ILE A 122 -1.48 1.95 -2.87
C ILE A 122 -1.33 0.60 -3.55
N TYR A 123 -1.53 -0.48 -2.82
CA TYR A 123 -1.38 -1.86 -3.32
C TYR A 123 -2.46 -2.76 -2.77
N VAL A 124 -2.87 -3.73 -3.59
CA VAL A 124 -3.77 -4.81 -3.20
C VAL A 124 -3.19 -6.16 -3.60
N GLY A 125 -3.45 -7.17 -2.78
CA GLY A 125 -3.20 -8.56 -3.11
C GLY A 125 -4.38 -9.21 -3.85
N PRO A 126 -4.20 -10.43 -4.37
CA PRO A 126 -5.31 -11.23 -4.87
C PRO A 126 -6.31 -11.49 -3.74
N ILE A 127 -7.56 -11.72 -4.14
CA ILE A 127 -8.59 -12.21 -3.24
C ILE A 127 -8.59 -13.74 -3.28
N ASP A 128 -8.62 -14.38 -2.13
CA ASP A 128 -8.66 -15.84 -2.04
C ASP A 128 -10.10 -16.39 -2.12
N GLY A 129 -10.25 -17.72 -2.12
CA GLY A 129 -11.54 -18.37 -2.20
C GLY A 129 -12.48 -18.09 -1.02
N SER A 130 -11.93 -17.72 0.15
CA SER A 130 -12.70 -17.33 1.33
C SER A 130 -13.12 -15.85 1.32
N GLY A 131 -12.60 -15.05 0.37
CA GLY A 131 -12.85 -13.61 0.31
C GLY A 131 -11.80 -12.77 1.04
N GLY A 132 -10.75 -13.41 1.54
CA GLY A 132 -9.63 -12.76 2.20
C GLY A 132 -8.68 -12.09 1.20
N ARG A 133 -8.22 -10.89 1.51
CA ARG A 133 -7.17 -10.20 0.75
C ARG A 133 -6.38 -9.24 1.61
N VAL A 134 -5.15 -8.99 1.21
CA VAL A 134 -4.29 -8.00 1.85
C VAL A 134 -4.29 -6.69 1.08
N LEU A 135 -4.10 -5.60 1.79
CA LEU A 135 -3.95 -4.28 1.20
C LEU A 135 -2.91 -3.45 1.95
N PHE A 136 -2.28 -2.54 1.22
CA PHE A 136 -1.33 -1.56 1.74
C PHE A 136 -1.61 -0.20 1.13
N MET A 137 -1.68 0.84 1.97
CA MET A 137 -1.78 2.21 1.52
C MET A 137 -0.84 3.11 2.31
N ALA A 138 -0.18 4.04 1.63
CA ALA A 138 0.61 5.09 2.24
C ALA A 138 0.23 6.44 1.63
N LEU A 139 -0.51 7.24 2.38
CA LEU A 139 -1.03 8.55 1.98
C LEU A 139 -0.03 9.64 2.39
N PRO A 140 0.44 10.47 1.46
CA PRO A 140 1.34 11.58 1.80
C PRO A 140 0.68 12.57 2.74
N ARG A 141 1.45 13.00 3.75
CA ARG A 141 1.04 13.98 4.76
C ARG A 141 1.82 15.28 4.61
N VAL A 142 1.13 16.40 4.78
CA VAL A 142 1.73 17.73 4.82
C VAL A 142 2.00 18.10 6.28
N PRO A 143 3.18 18.65 6.63
CA PRO A 143 4.30 19.01 5.76
C PRO A 143 5.26 17.86 5.44
N LYS A 144 5.23 16.73 6.16
CA LYS A 144 6.14 15.58 5.95
C LYS A 144 5.56 14.30 6.54
N GLY A 145 5.88 13.15 5.93
CA GLY A 145 5.51 11.81 6.39
C GLY A 145 4.39 11.19 5.58
N TYR A 146 3.87 10.09 6.10
CA TYR A 146 2.80 9.30 5.50
C TYR A 146 1.86 8.80 6.59
N ASP A 147 0.57 8.84 6.30
CA ASP A 147 -0.42 8.07 7.04
C ASP A 147 -0.53 6.70 6.34
N ILE A 148 -0.20 5.63 7.04
CA ILE A 148 -0.19 4.27 6.50
C ILE A 148 -1.37 3.50 7.07
N GLY A 149 -2.05 2.74 6.19
CA GLY A 149 -2.99 1.70 6.53
C GLY A 149 -2.58 0.42 5.81
N MET A 150 -2.60 -0.70 6.51
CA MET A 150 -2.31 -2.01 5.95
C MET A 150 -3.00 -3.10 6.75
N GLY A 151 -3.36 -4.19 6.08
CA GLY A 151 -3.99 -5.29 6.78
C GLY A 151 -4.57 -6.35 5.87
N LEU A 152 -5.20 -7.31 6.53
CA LEU A 152 -5.99 -8.39 5.96
C LEU A 152 -7.47 -8.06 6.17
N VAL A 153 -8.21 -8.09 5.08
CA VAL A 153 -9.66 -7.86 5.07
C VAL A 153 -10.36 -9.02 4.38
N ASN A 154 -11.62 -9.23 4.71
CA ASN A 154 -12.45 -10.27 4.13
C ASN A 154 -13.82 -9.69 3.76
N ASP A 155 -14.36 -10.08 2.61
CA ASP A 155 -15.61 -9.54 2.09
C ASP A 155 -16.87 -10.09 2.77
N GLU A 156 -16.76 -11.09 3.65
CA GLU A 156 -17.84 -11.62 4.49
C GLU A 156 -17.59 -11.36 5.97
N GLU A 157 -16.33 -11.47 6.44
CA GLU A 157 -15.97 -11.39 7.86
C GLU A 157 -15.55 -9.98 8.31
N GLY A 158 -15.28 -9.06 7.36
CA GLY A 158 -14.91 -7.69 7.68
C GLY A 158 -13.40 -7.47 7.80
N PHE A 159 -13.00 -6.62 8.72
CA PHE A 159 -11.59 -6.33 9.00
C PHE A 159 -11.00 -7.39 9.94
N LEU A 160 -10.23 -8.34 9.39
CA LEU A 160 -9.56 -9.38 10.18
C LEU A 160 -8.37 -8.80 10.94
N GLU A 161 -7.48 -8.13 10.23
CA GLU A 161 -6.35 -7.40 10.79
C GLU A 161 -6.18 -6.08 10.03
N PHE A 162 -6.15 -4.98 10.73
CA PHE A 162 -5.87 -3.68 10.12
C PHE A 162 -5.08 -2.80 11.08
N VAL A 163 -3.97 -2.28 10.60
CA VAL A 163 -3.10 -1.39 11.36
C VAL A 163 -3.01 -0.04 10.67
N SER A 164 -3.13 1.02 11.45
CA SER A 164 -2.96 2.39 10.96
C SER A 164 -1.93 3.15 11.79
N GLY A 165 -1.24 4.12 11.16
CA GLY A 165 -0.28 4.94 11.88
C GLY A 165 0.40 5.98 11.01
N THR A 166 1.15 6.88 11.65
CA THR A 166 1.90 7.94 10.99
C THR A 166 3.39 7.62 10.99
N TYR A 167 4.01 7.68 9.81
CA TYR A 167 5.39 7.27 9.59
C TYR A 167 6.19 8.32 8.85
N SER A 168 7.50 8.38 9.12
CA SER A 168 8.43 9.14 8.29
C SER A 168 8.67 8.46 6.95
N LYS A 169 9.20 9.19 5.95
CA LYS A 169 9.54 8.61 4.63
C LYS A 169 10.45 7.38 4.72
N LYS A 170 11.39 7.36 5.68
CA LYS A 170 12.30 6.23 5.90
C LYS A 170 11.55 5.02 6.45
N GLN A 171 10.77 5.22 7.51
CA GLN A 171 9.95 4.15 8.11
C GLN A 171 8.92 3.58 7.13
N MET A 172 8.27 4.44 6.31
CA MET A 172 7.35 3.98 5.26
C MET A 172 8.02 3.02 4.29
N LYS A 173 9.25 3.33 3.84
CA LYS A 173 10.00 2.44 2.96
C LYS A 173 10.36 1.11 3.62
N GLU A 174 10.74 1.13 4.90
CA GLU A 174 11.05 -0.06 5.68
C GLU A 174 9.81 -0.93 5.88
N VAL A 175 8.68 -0.35 6.29
CA VAL A 175 7.40 -1.06 6.47
C VAL A 175 6.91 -1.64 5.14
N LYS A 176 6.95 -0.86 4.05
CA LYS A 176 6.58 -1.34 2.72
C LYS A 176 7.44 -2.55 2.31
N ALA A 177 8.76 -2.47 2.48
CA ALA A 177 9.66 -3.57 2.11
C ALA A 177 9.32 -4.86 2.88
N LEU A 178 9.16 -4.77 4.21
CA LEU A 178 8.78 -5.92 5.05
C LEU A 178 7.43 -6.51 4.64
N PHE A 179 6.44 -5.66 4.34
CA PHE A 179 5.13 -6.12 3.91
C PHE A 179 5.19 -6.87 2.58
N PHE A 180 5.98 -6.36 1.62
CA PHE A 180 6.17 -6.98 0.31
C PHE A 180 6.99 -8.28 0.35
N GLU A 181 7.86 -8.47 1.35
CA GLU A 181 8.56 -9.73 1.57
C GLU A 181 7.62 -10.84 2.07
N GLN A 182 6.59 -10.48 2.84
CA GLN A 182 5.66 -11.44 3.43
C GLN A 182 4.47 -11.75 2.53
N VAL A 183 4.09 -10.81 1.66
CA VAL A 183 2.88 -10.89 0.84
C VAL A 183 3.22 -10.69 -0.63
N SER A 184 2.95 -11.70 -1.46
CA SER A 184 3.17 -11.65 -2.91
C SER A 184 2.14 -12.55 -3.61
N PRO A 185 1.61 -12.13 -4.77
CA PRO A 185 1.85 -10.85 -5.45
C PRO A 185 1.06 -9.68 -4.86
N LEU A 186 1.59 -8.46 -5.02
CA LEU A 186 0.89 -7.22 -4.73
C LEU A 186 0.90 -6.35 -5.98
N VAL A 187 -0.24 -5.81 -6.36
CA VAL A 187 -0.38 -4.96 -7.54
C VAL A 187 -0.68 -3.51 -7.13
N GLU A 188 -0.08 -2.57 -7.87
CA GLU A 188 -0.35 -1.15 -7.66
C GLU A 188 -1.76 -0.79 -8.15
N THR A 189 -2.45 0.03 -7.36
CA THR A 189 -3.83 0.43 -7.63
C THR A 189 -4.12 1.87 -7.24
N SER A 190 -5.34 2.34 -7.55
CA SER A 190 -5.81 3.67 -7.19
C SER A 190 -6.33 3.75 -5.75
N LEU A 191 -6.32 4.96 -5.18
CA LEU A 191 -6.95 5.20 -3.88
C LEU A 191 -8.47 5.00 -3.94
N SER A 192 -9.11 5.35 -5.07
CA SER A 192 -10.55 5.10 -5.30
C SER A 192 -10.90 3.64 -5.19
N HIS A 193 -10.09 2.76 -5.80
CA HIS A 193 -10.32 1.32 -5.76
C HIS A 193 -10.23 0.76 -4.33
N VAL A 194 -9.15 1.06 -3.60
CA VAL A 194 -9.03 0.61 -2.21
C VAL A 194 -10.10 1.21 -1.31
N ALA A 195 -10.46 2.48 -1.51
CA ALA A 195 -11.56 3.11 -0.77
C ALA A 195 -12.87 2.37 -0.99
N THR A 196 -13.17 1.97 -2.23
CA THR A 196 -14.38 1.21 -2.57
C THR A 196 -14.40 -0.15 -1.88
N ILE A 197 -13.28 -0.88 -1.90
CA ILE A 197 -13.15 -2.15 -1.18
C ILE A 197 -13.40 -1.96 0.31
N LEU A 198 -12.73 -1.00 0.95
CA LEU A 198 -12.83 -0.79 2.39
C LEU A 198 -14.21 -0.31 2.84
N GLU A 199 -14.87 0.54 2.06
CA GLU A 199 -16.23 1.00 2.35
C GLU A 199 -17.26 -0.11 2.15
N SER A 200 -17.10 -0.98 1.13
CA SER A 200 -17.96 -2.16 0.95
C SER A 200 -17.88 -3.10 2.16
N ILE A 201 -16.66 -3.39 2.62
CA ILE A 201 -16.40 -4.22 3.80
C ILE A 201 -17.00 -3.58 5.07
N HIS A 202 -16.74 -2.29 5.26
CA HIS A 202 -17.28 -1.56 6.42
C HIS A 202 -18.79 -1.50 6.44
N GLY A 203 -19.43 -1.42 5.28
CA GLY A 203 -20.89 -1.40 5.16
C GLY A 203 -21.55 -2.75 5.50
N GLN A 204 -20.81 -3.84 5.43
CA GLN A 204 -21.29 -5.20 5.74
C GLN A 204 -20.99 -5.61 7.19
N GLU A 205 -20.07 -4.92 7.88
CA GLU A 205 -19.76 -5.22 9.28
C GLU A 205 -21.01 -5.09 10.16
N GLY A 206 -21.28 -6.14 10.93
CA GLY A 206 -22.28 -6.10 11.99
C GLY A 206 -21.87 -5.13 13.13
N SER A 207 -22.68 -5.06 14.19
CA SER A 207 -22.49 -4.11 15.30
C SER A 207 -21.23 -4.33 16.17
N GLY A 208 -20.39 -5.32 15.88
CA GLY A 208 -19.17 -5.66 16.63
C GLY A 208 -17.95 -4.91 16.11
N ARG A 209 -17.60 -3.76 16.73
CA ARG A 209 -16.37 -3.05 16.39
C ARG A 209 -15.15 -3.77 16.93
N THR A 210 -14.25 -4.18 16.05
CA THR A 210 -12.94 -4.73 16.40
C THR A 210 -11.88 -3.62 16.49
N ASP A 211 -10.71 -3.94 17.03
CA ASP A 211 -9.56 -3.01 16.99
C ASP A 211 -9.14 -2.71 15.54
N ALA A 212 -9.26 -3.70 14.64
CA ALA A 212 -9.00 -3.54 13.22
C ALA A 212 -9.95 -2.52 12.58
N THR A 213 -11.26 -2.63 12.83
CA THR A 213 -12.26 -1.64 12.40
C THR A 213 -11.96 -0.25 12.95
N ASN A 214 -11.61 -0.15 14.23
CA ASN A 214 -11.27 1.14 14.85
C ASN A 214 -10.04 1.80 14.19
N ASN A 215 -9.04 1.01 13.82
CA ASN A 215 -7.86 1.49 13.10
C ASN A 215 -8.21 1.99 11.70
N TYR A 216 -9.11 1.29 10.98
CA TYR A 216 -9.63 1.81 9.71
C TYR A 216 -10.36 3.14 9.89
N LEU A 217 -11.26 3.24 10.87
CA LEU A 217 -12.05 4.45 11.12
C LEU A 217 -11.20 5.69 11.41
N GLN A 218 -9.96 5.53 11.90
CA GLN A 218 -9.02 6.65 12.04
C GLN A 218 -8.53 7.18 10.68
N LEU A 219 -8.35 6.32 9.68
CA LEU A 219 -7.90 6.70 8.33
C LEU A 219 -9.06 7.07 7.39
N ARG A 220 -10.24 6.56 7.62
CA ARG A 220 -11.42 6.72 6.77
C ARG A 220 -11.67 8.18 6.32
N PRO A 221 -11.68 9.18 7.22
CA PRO A 221 -11.87 10.58 6.80
C PRO A 221 -10.76 11.09 5.87
N LEU A 222 -9.51 10.65 6.07
CA LEU A 222 -8.39 11.04 5.22
C LEU A 222 -8.50 10.43 3.83
N ILE A 223 -8.99 9.20 3.73
CA ILE A 223 -9.23 8.50 2.47
C ILE A 223 -10.37 9.20 1.71
N LEU A 224 -11.55 9.32 2.31
CA LEU A 224 -12.75 9.84 1.67
C LEU A 224 -12.65 11.33 1.29
N ASN A 225 -11.82 12.11 1.99
CA ASN A 225 -11.53 13.51 1.61
C ASN A 225 -10.61 13.63 0.39
N LYS A 226 -9.93 12.55 -0.02
CA LYS A 226 -8.95 12.56 -1.13
C LYS A 226 -9.45 11.88 -2.39
N THR A 227 -10.50 11.09 -2.30
CA THR A 227 -11.03 10.32 -3.43
C THR A 227 -12.52 10.07 -3.32
N SER A 228 -13.16 9.78 -4.44
CA SER A 228 -14.52 9.23 -4.54
C SER A 228 -14.46 7.72 -4.69
N LEU A 229 -15.54 7.06 -4.33
CA LEU A 229 -15.71 5.63 -4.56
C LEU A 229 -15.95 5.36 -6.05
N LEU A 230 -15.58 4.17 -6.50
CA LEU A 230 -15.87 3.72 -7.85
C LEU A 230 -17.35 3.33 -7.96
N GLU A 231 -17.99 3.69 -9.07
CA GLU A 231 -19.38 3.31 -9.40
C GLU A 231 -19.45 1.96 -10.12
N ARG A 232 -18.33 1.50 -10.66
CA ARG A 232 -18.18 0.23 -11.40
C ARG A 232 -16.96 -0.53 -10.94
N PRO A 233 -16.85 -1.84 -11.22
CA PRO A 233 -15.63 -2.60 -10.96
C PRO A 233 -14.40 -1.95 -11.57
N ALA A 234 -13.28 -1.96 -10.85
CA ALA A 234 -12.04 -1.31 -11.31
C ALA A 234 -11.49 -1.90 -12.62
N ILE A 235 -11.83 -3.15 -12.92
CA ILE A 235 -11.42 -3.82 -14.17
C ILE A 235 -12.11 -3.25 -15.41
N ASP A 236 -13.32 -2.69 -15.29
CA ASP A 236 -14.09 -2.15 -16.40
C ASP A 236 -13.41 -0.97 -17.11
N GLU A 237 -12.49 -0.30 -16.42
CA GLU A 237 -11.65 0.76 -17.01
C GLU A 237 -10.68 0.21 -18.05
N PHE A 238 -10.30 -1.06 -17.94
CA PHE A 238 -9.28 -1.70 -18.78
C PHE A 238 -9.87 -2.70 -19.77
N ILE A 239 -10.88 -3.45 -19.35
CA ILE A 239 -11.57 -4.46 -20.18
C ILE A 239 -13.08 -4.22 -20.03
N PRO A 240 -13.69 -3.46 -20.95
CA PRO A 240 -15.13 -3.24 -20.95
C PRO A 240 -15.90 -4.57 -21.07
N PRO A 241 -16.93 -4.82 -20.25
CA PRO A 241 -17.71 -6.07 -20.29
C PRO A 241 -18.32 -6.38 -21.67
N GLU A 242 -18.61 -5.35 -22.44
CA GLU A 242 -19.17 -5.46 -23.79
C GLU A 242 -18.26 -6.19 -24.77
N GLU A 243 -16.93 -6.09 -24.59
CA GLU A 243 -15.93 -6.75 -25.42
C GLU A 243 -15.90 -8.27 -25.24
N LEU A 244 -16.43 -8.78 -24.11
CA LEU A 244 -16.43 -10.20 -23.74
C LEU A 244 -17.69 -10.94 -24.17
N SER A 245 -18.71 -10.24 -24.65
CA SER A 245 -20.02 -10.82 -24.97
C SER A 245 -19.97 -11.93 -26.04
N GLN A 246 -18.92 -11.98 -26.84
CA GLN A 246 -18.71 -12.96 -27.92
C GLN A 246 -17.71 -14.07 -27.56
N GLU A 247 -17.08 -14.00 -26.38
CA GLU A 247 -16.10 -15.00 -25.99
C GLU A 247 -16.80 -16.32 -25.59
N SER A 248 -16.32 -17.42 -26.16
CA SER A 248 -16.80 -18.75 -25.77
C SER A 248 -16.27 -19.11 -24.38
N PHE A 249 -17.16 -19.50 -23.48
CA PHE A 249 -16.83 -19.91 -22.12
C PHE A 249 -16.97 -21.43 -21.99
N THR A 250 -15.91 -22.14 -22.39
CA THR A 250 -15.86 -23.61 -22.41
C THR A 250 -15.26 -24.17 -21.13
N ASP A 251 -15.59 -25.44 -20.83
CA ASP A 251 -15.07 -26.14 -19.64
C ASP A 251 -13.54 -26.14 -19.58
N SER A 252 -12.86 -26.28 -20.72
CA SER A 252 -11.40 -26.25 -20.77
C SER A 252 -10.83 -24.87 -20.40
N ARG A 253 -11.50 -23.78 -20.76
CA ARG A 253 -11.09 -22.42 -20.38
C ARG A 253 -11.36 -22.17 -18.89
N ILE A 254 -12.47 -22.69 -18.36
CA ILE A 254 -12.78 -22.60 -16.93
C ILE A 254 -11.75 -23.38 -16.11
N GLN A 255 -11.41 -24.60 -16.53
CA GLN A 255 -10.37 -25.40 -15.88
C GLN A 255 -9.01 -24.69 -15.95
N LYS A 256 -8.66 -24.08 -17.08
CA LYS A 256 -7.45 -23.28 -17.21
C LYS A 256 -7.42 -22.16 -16.16
N LEU A 257 -8.50 -21.40 -15.99
CA LEU A 257 -8.62 -20.35 -15.00
C LEU A 257 -8.45 -20.90 -13.59
N LEU A 258 -9.24 -21.92 -13.21
CA LEU A 258 -9.22 -22.50 -11.88
C LEU A 258 -7.89 -23.18 -11.51
N ASN A 259 -7.11 -23.65 -12.49
CA ASN A 259 -5.79 -24.23 -12.27
C ASN A 259 -4.68 -23.16 -12.12
N HIS A 260 -5.02 -21.90 -12.25
CA HIS A 260 -4.04 -20.84 -12.00
C HIS A 260 -3.75 -20.73 -10.50
N LYS A 261 -2.48 -20.45 -10.17
CA LYS A 261 -1.98 -20.37 -8.78
C LYS A 261 -2.80 -19.44 -7.89
N LEU A 262 -3.29 -18.32 -8.42
CA LEU A 262 -4.09 -17.35 -7.65
C LEU A 262 -5.48 -17.89 -7.26
N LEU A 263 -5.96 -18.92 -7.97
CA LEU A 263 -7.26 -19.55 -7.68
C LEU A 263 -7.09 -20.94 -7.03
N GLU A 264 -5.89 -21.28 -6.57
CA GLU A 264 -5.63 -22.56 -5.93
C GLU A 264 -6.48 -22.77 -4.67
N SER A 265 -6.67 -21.71 -3.89
CA SER A 265 -7.52 -21.68 -2.69
C SER A 265 -9.03 -21.63 -2.95
N TRP A 266 -9.45 -21.48 -4.22
CA TRP A 266 -10.85 -21.39 -4.57
C TRP A 266 -11.50 -22.78 -4.59
N ILE A 267 -12.09 -23.12 -3.47
CA ILE A 267 -12.83 -24.36 -3.22
C ILE A 267 -14.10 -24.06 -2.42
N VAL A 268 -15.08 -24.90 -2.52
CA VAL A 268 -16.26 -24.87 -1.64
C VAL A 268 -15.85 -25.41 -0.27
N GLN A 269 -16.31 -24.81 0.81
CA GLN A 269 -15.95 -25.24 2.15
C GLN A 269 -16.42 -26.69 2.41
N PRO A 270 -15.60 -27.52 3.07
CA PRO A 270 -15.93 -28.94 3.33
C PRO A 270 -17.29 -29.13 4.03
N GLU A 271 -17.63 -28.22 4.94
CA GLU A 271 -18.89 -28.23 5.68
C GLU A 271 -20.10 -28.07 4.75
N ASP A 272 -19.99 -27.22 3.75
CA ASP A 272 -21.07 -26.91 2.79
C ASP A 272 -21.31 -28.06 1.80
N ILE A 273 -20.25 -28.80 1.40
CA ILE A 273 -20.36 -29.90 0.44
C ILE A 273 -20.68 -31.27 1.08
N ARG A 274 -20.56 -31.42 2.40
CA ARG A 274 -20.79 -32.69 3.09
C ARG A 274 -22.15 -33.31 2.77
N PRO A 275 -23.27 -32.57 2.82
CA PRO A 275 -24.59 -33.15 2.49
C PRO A 275 -24.64 -33.69 1.06
N LEU A 276 -24.07 -32.97 0.11
CA LEU A 276 -23.96 -33.41 -1.29
C LEU A 276 -23.16 -34.70 -1.41
N MET A 277 -22.04 -34.80 -0.75
CA MET A 277 -21.20 -36.00 -0.80
C MET A 277 -21.92 -37.24 -0.25
N GLU A 278 -22.62 -37.10 0.87
CA GLU A 278 -23.41 -38.18 1.44
C GLU A 278 -24.53 -38.66 0.47
N GLU A 279 -25.17 -37.74 -0.26
CA GLU A 279 -26.19 -38.07 -1.24
C GLU A 279 -25.61 -38.72 -2.49
N LEU A 280 -24.46 -38.24 -2.97
CA LEU A 280 -23.73 -38.85 -4.08
C LEU A 280 -23.29 -40.28 -3.73
N GLN A 281 -22.69 -40.50 -2.55
CA GLN A 281 -22.27 -41.81 -2.11
C GLN A 281 -23.48 -42.79 -2.02
N LYS A 282 -24.57 -42.37 -1.41
CA LYS A 282 -25.79 -43.18 -1.37
C LYS A 282 -26.32 -43.55 -2.75
N THR A 283 -26.19 -42.63 -3.72
CA THR A 283 -26.61 -42.88 -5.11
C THR A 283 -25.65 -43.85 -5.80
N GLU A 284 -24.35 -43.78 -5.54
CA GLU A 284 -23.37 -44.71 -6.08
C GLU A 284 -23.56 -46.16 -5.56
N GLU A 285 -23.85 -46.30 -4.28
CA GLU A 285 -24.06 -47.61 -3.61
C GLU A 285 -25.46 -48.21 -3.83
N SER A 286 -26.39 -47.45 -4.44
CA SER A 286 -27.75 -47.85 -4.57
C SER A 286 -27.95 -48.96 -5.63
N PRO A 287 -28.55 -50.11 -5.27
CA PRO A 287 -28.86 -51.18 -6.21
C PRO A 287 -30.07 -50.90 -7.11
N ILE A 288 -30.73 -49.74 -6.95
CA ILE A 288 -31.99 -49.42 -7.64
C ILE A 288 -31.79 -49.00 -9.09
N PHE A 289 -30.59 -48.50 -9.41
CA PHE A 289 -30.26 -48.03 -10.77
C PHE A 289 -29.86 -49.19 -11.67
N ILE A 290 -30.66 -49.37 -12.74
CA ILE A 290 -30.49 -50.49 -13.68
C ILE A 290 -29.50 -50.14 -14.80
N SER A 291 -29.27 -48.83 -15.06
CA SER A 291 -28.35 -48.38 -16.10
C SER A 291 -27.47 -47.23 -15.63
N GLU A 292 -26.24 -47.17 -16.18
CA GLU A 292 -25.30 -46.05 -15.98
C GLU A 292 -25.88 -44.72 -16.38
N MET A 293 -26.78 -44.69 -17.39
CA MET A 293 -27.47 -43.48 -17.82
C MET A 293 -28.37 -42.91 -16.75
N GLN A 294 -29.20 -43.74 -16.11
CA GLN A 294 -30.09 -43.33 -15.02
C GLN A 294 -29.33 -42.83 -13.81
N LYS A 295 -28.20 -43.49 -13.50
CA LYS A 295 -27.31 -43.09 -12.44
C LYS A 295 -26.69 -41.70 -12.74
N SER A 296 -26.22 -41.52 -13.95
CA SER A 296 -25.65 -40.22 -14.40
C SER A 296 -26.66 -39.08 -14.37
N GLU A 297 -27.91 -39.34 -14.82
CA GLU A 297 -29.01 -38.37 -14.75
C GLU A 297 -29.30 -37.98 -13.29
N ARG A 298 -29.35 -38.97 -12.40
CA ARG A 298 -29.57 -38.71 -10.96
C ARG A 298 -28.47 -37.93 -10.31
N ILE A 299 -27.20 -38.23 -10.62
CA ILE A 299 -26.04 -37.48 -10.15
C ILE A 299 -26.11 -36.02 -10.64
N ASN A 300 -26.48 -35.81 -11.89
CA ASN A 300 -26.66 -34.45 -12.43
C ASN A 300 -27.77 -33.69 -11.69
N GLU A 301 -28.94 -34.28 -11.48
CA GLU A 301 -30.03 -33.65 -10.72
C GLU A 301 -29.60 -33.26 -9.30
N ILE A 302 -28.92 -34.17 -8.60
CA ILE A 302 -28.38 -33.91 -7.24
C ILE A 302 -27.40 -32.76 -7.27
N THR A 303 -26.51 -32.75 -8.26
CA THR A 303 -25.50 -31.70 -8.42
C THR A 303 -26.13 -30.33 -8.74
N GLU A 304 -27.13 -30.30 -9.62
CA GLU A 304 -27.86 -29.08 -9.98
C GLU A 304 -28.56 -28.48 -8.76
N LYS A 305 -29.29 -29.32 -8.02
CA LYS A 305 -29.96 -28.91 -6.79
C LYS A 305 -28.98 -28.38 -5.74
N ALA A 306 -27.85 -29.07 -5.54
CA ALA A 306 -26.81 -28.64 -4.60
C ALA A 306 -26.21 -27.29 -5.00
N LEU A 307 -26.00 -27.03 -6.30
CA LEU A 307 -25.48 -25.75 -6.78
C LEU A 307 -26.40 -24.58 -6.53
N ASP A 308 -27.73 -24.79 -6.67
CA ASP A 308 -28.72 -23.77 -6.35
C ASP A 308 -28.80 -23.48 -4.84
N GLU A 309 -28.62 -24.49 -4.00
CA GLU A 309 -28.56 -24.34 -2.55
C GLU A 309 -27.26 -23.69 -2.08
N LEU A 310 -26.12 -24.06 -2.66
CA LEU A 310 -24.78 -23.52 -2.34
C LEU A 310 -24.60 -22.07 -2.79
N TYR A 311 -25.16 -21.71 -3.95
CA TYR A 311 -24.98 -20.42 -4.58
C TYR A 311 -26.31 -19.67 -4.81
N PRO A 312 -27.00 -19.24 -3.73
CA PRO A 312 -28.14 -18.32 -3.85
C PRO A 312 -27.68 -16.99 -4.45
N GLU A 313 -28.61 -16.13 -4.87
CA GLU A 313 -28.31 -14.87 -5.55
C GLU A 313 -27.24 -14.01 -4.84
N SER A 314 -27.31 -13.91 -3.52
CA SER A 314 -26.33 -13.16 -2.71
C SER A 314 -24.91 -13.73 -2.82
N LYS A 315 -24.76 -15.05 -2.75
CA LYS A 315 -23.43 -15.70 -2.89
C LYS A 315 -22.92 -15.62 -4.34
N ARG A 316 -23.81 -15.67 -5.34
CA ARG A 316 -23.42 -15.45 -6.75
C ARG A 316 -22.90 -14.03 -6.96
N ALA A 317 -23.57 -13.02 -6.40
CA ALA A 317 -23.12 -11.63 -6.47
C ALA A 317 -21.77 -11.42 -5.79
N LEU A 318 -21.55 -12.05 -4.63
CA LEU A 318 -20.26 -12.02 -3.93
C LEU A 318 -19.15 -12.67 -4.76
N LEU A 319 -19.40 -13.87 -5.30
CA LEU A 319 -18.44 -14.58 -6.15
C LEU A 319 -18.13 -13.82 -7.43
N LYS A 320 -19.15 -13.17 -8.03
CA LYS A 320 -18.94 -12.25 -9.15
C LYS A 320 -17.96 -11.15 -8.81
N ASN A 321 -18.16 -10.45 -7.70
CA ASN A 321 -17.25 -9.40 -7.22
C ASN A 321 -15.83 -9.93 -7.03
N ARG A 322 -15.67 -11.11 -6.42
CA ARG A 322 -14.36 -11.76 -6.26
C ARG A 322 -13.67 -12.04 -7.60
N LEU A 323 -14.43 -12.48 -8.62
CA LEU A 323 -13.90 -12.72 -9.96
C LEU A 323 -13.52 -11.43 -10.69
N GLU A 324 -14.30 -10.34 -10.54
CA GLU A 324 -13.99 -9.02 -11.07
C GLU A 324 -12.71 -8.46 -10.45
N GLU A 325 -12.53 -8.59 -9.14
CA GLU A 325 -11.32 -8.22 -8.41
C GLU A 325 -10.12 -9.08 -8.81
N THR A 326 -10.33 -10.37 -9.04
CA THR A 326 -9.29 -11.28 -9.55
C THR A 326 -8.87 -10.92 -10.98
N ALA A 327 -9.84 -10.56 -11.82
CA ALA A 327 -9.56 -10.08 -13.19
C ALA A 327 -8.68 -8.81 -13.15
N TYR A 328 -8.97 -7.88 -12.23
CA TYR A 328 -8.15 -6.68 -12.03
C TYR A 328 -6.70 -7.04 -11.65
N VAL A 329 -6.52 -7.96 -10.72
CA VAL A 329 -5.18 -8.40 -10.29
C VAL A 329 -4.44 -9.06 -11.46
N PHE A 330 -5.08 -9.96 -12.22
CA PHE A 330 -4.48 -10.56 -13.41
C PHE A 330 -4.05 -9.52 -14.44
N PHE A 331 -4.91 -8.55 -14.73
CA PHE A 331 -4.58 -7.47 -15.66
C PHE A 331 -3.35 -6.68 -15.22
N LYS A 332 -3.27 -6.34 -13.93
CA LYS A 332 -2.12 -5.64 -13.36
C LYS A 332 -0.83 -6.47 -13.30
N LEU A 333 -0.94 -7.79 -13.36
CA LEU A 333 0.18 -8.72 -13.49
C LEU A 333 0.57 -8.99 -14.95
N GLU A 334 -0.03 -8.28 -15.92
CA GLU A 334 0.16 -8.46 -17.38
C GLU A 334 -0.32 -9.84 -17.87
N GLU A 335 -1.22 -10.49 -17.14
CA GLU A 335 -1.84 -11.78 -17.49
C GLU A 335 -3.25 -11.57 -18.09
N GLU A 336 -3.33 -10.84 -19.20
CA GLU A 336 -4.59 -10.38 -19.82
C GLU A 336 -5.53 -11.55 -20.16
N GLU A 337 -5.02 -12.68 -20.61
CA GLU A 337 -5.86 -13.84 -20.92
C GLU A 337 -6.63 -14.33 -19.68
N TYR A 338 -5.97 -14.42 -18.53
CA TYR A 338 -6.62 -14.81 -17.27
C TYR A 338 -7.56 -13.72 -16.75
N ALA A 339 -7.24 -12.44 -16.96
CA ALA A 339 -8.13 -11.35 -16.64
C ALA A 339 -9.46 -11.47 -17.42
N ARG A 340 -9.39 -11.72 -18.74
CA ARG A 340 -10.56 -11.92 -19.59
C ARG A 340 -11.35 -13.18 -19.20
N LEU A 341 -10.68 -14.28 -18.88
CA LEU A 341 -11.33 -15.51 -18.39
C LEU A 341 -12.07 -15.28 -17.08
N SER A 342 -11.44 -14.60 -16.12
CA SER A 342 -12.05 -14.30 -14.81
C SER A 342 -13.27 -13.38 -14.97
N LEU A 343 -13.16 -12.33 -15.79
CA LEU A 343 -14.28 -11.44 -16.05
C LEU A 343 -15.41 -12.13 -16.82
N THR A 344 -15.10 -13.02 -17.77
CA THR A 344 -16.12 -13.86 -18.46
C THR A 344 -16.84 -14.76 -17.47
N ALA A 345 -16.13 -15.35 -16.49
CA ALA A 345 -16.72 -16.12 -15.42
C ALA A 345 -17.66 -15.26 -14.55
N ALA A 346 -17.21 -14.05 -14.17
CA ALA A 346 -18.02 -13.10 -13.40
C ALA A 346 -19.34 -12.77 -14.12
N LEU A 347 -19.27 -12.42 -15.40
CA LEU A 347 -20.46 -12.08 -16.22
C LEU A 347 -21.40 -13.27 -16.41
N SER A 348 -20.89 -14.51 -16.39
CA SER A 348 -21.72 -15.70 -16.49
C SER A 348 -22.64 -15.89 -15.28
N LEU A 349 -22.26 -15.35 -14.10
CA LEU A 349 -23.03 -15.47 -12.86
C LEU A 349 -24.27 -14.57 -12.83
N ASP A 350 -24.34 -13.52 -13.65
CA ASP A 350 -25.52 -12.65 -13.78
C ASP A 350 -26.68 -13.28 -14.53
N LYS A 351 -26.42 -14.31 -15.35
CA LYS A 351 -27.41 -14.94 -16.18
C LYS A 351 -28.28 -15.89 -15.34
N LYS A 352 -29.46 -15.43 -14.93
CA LYS A 352 -30.43 -16.21 -14.15
C LYS A 352 -31.01 -17.41 -14.93
N ASP A 353 -31.03 -17.31 -16.25
CA ASP A 353 -31.70 -18.31 -17.12
C ASP A 353 -30.73 -18.72 -18.25
N SER A 354 -29.77 -19.59 -17.96
CA SER A 354 -29.20 -20.31 -19.06
C SER A 354 -30.24 -21.38 -19.48
N ILE A 355 -30.74 -21.26 -20.71
CA ILE A 355 -31.57 -22.27 -21.37
C ILE A 355 -30.88 -23.66 -21.35
N LEU A 356 -29.64 -23.73 -20.94
CA LEU A 356 -28.76 -24.88 -20.93
C LEU A 356 -28.50 -25.47 -19.51
N GLY A 357 -29.22 -25.04 -18.46
CA GLY A 357 -29.02 -25.59 -17.10
C GLY A 357 -28.04 -24.81 -16.25
N VAL A 358 -27.24 -25.50 -15.45
CA VAL A 358 -26.33 -24.97 -14.41
C VAL A 358 -25.20 -24.13 -14.98
N ASN A 359 -24.83 -23.09 -14.26
CA ASN A 359 -23.68 -22.25 -14.61
C ASN A 359 -22.38 -23.09 -14.72
N PRO A 360 -21.66 -23.06 -15.87
CA PRO A 360 -20.51 -23.94 -16.11
C PRO A 360 -19.36 -23.67 -15.13
N PHE A 361 -19.14 -22.40 -14.71
CA PHE A 361 -18.10 -22.06 -13.76
C PHE A 361 -18.38 -22.68 -12.38
N LEU A 362 -19.60 -22.55 -11.88
CA LEU A 362 -20.00 -23.13 -10.59
C LEU A 362 -19.91 -24.65 -10.61
N LYS A 363 -20.33 -25.28 -11.72
CA LYS A 363 -20.22 -26.74 -11.90
C LYS A 363 -18.76 -27.20 -11.87
N THR A 364 -17.87 -26.51 -12.58
CA THR A 364 -16.44 -26.87 -12.61
C THR A 364 -15.77 -26.62 -11.28
N LEU A 365 -16.13 -25.53 -10.58
CA LEU A 365 -15.62 -25.23 -9.24
C LEU A 365 -16.02 -26.31 -8.22
N LEU A 366 -17.30 -26.73 -8.25
CA LEU A 366 -17.81 -27.80 -7.39
C LEU A 366 -17.09 -29.12 -7.72
N GLN A 367 -16.97 -29.50 -8.99
CA GLN A 367 -16.31 -30.72 -9.41
C GLN A 367 -14.85 -30.77 -8.94
N ARG A 368 -14.11 -29.68 -9.13
CA ARG A 368 -12.75 -29.54 -8.62
C ARG A 368 -12.68 -29.74 -7.11
N THR A 369 -13.62 -29.17 -6.38
CA THR A 369 -13.69 -29.32 -4.91
C THR A 369 -13.91 -30.76 -4.52
N LEU A 370 -14.86 -31.45 -5.16
CA LEU A 370 -15.14 -32.86 -4.93
C LEU A 370 -13.89 -33.72 -5.24
N ASP A 371 -13.21 -33.49 -6.34
CA ASP A 371 -12.01 -34.23 -6.75
C ASP A 371 -10.88 -34.08 -5.71
N LEU A 372 -10.66 -32.85 -5.22
CA LEU A 372 -9.68 -32.57 -4.18
C LEU A 372 -10.03 -33.26 -2.87
N TYR A 373 -11.31 -33.24 -2.49
CA TYR A 373 -11.78 -33.87 -1.27
C TYR A 373 -11.65 -35.38 -1.33
N PHE A 374 -12.09 -36.04 -2.40
CA PHE A 374 -11.95 -37.48 -2.58
C PHE A 374 -10.49 -37.91 -2.62
N LYS A 375 -9.62 -37.10 -3.19
CA LYS A 375 -8.18 -37.34 -3.17
C LYS A 375 -7.62 -37.31 -1.74
N SER A 376 -8.02 -36.30 -0.95
CA SER A 376 -7.57 -36.19 0.45
C SER A 376 -8.03 -37.36 1.32
N ILE A 377 -9.26 -37.86 1.12
CA ILE A 377 -9.76 -39.06 1.84
C ILE A 377 -8.92 -40.29 1.48
N LYS A 378 -8.67 -40.52 0.20
CA LYS A 378 -7.86 -41.67 -0.25
C LYS A 378 -6.42 -41.62 0.30
N GLU A 379 -5.84 -40.43 0.41
CA GLU A 379 -4.51 -40.26 1.00
C GLU A 379 -4.49 -40.49 2.51
N MET A 380 -5.61 -40.21 3.21
CA MET A 380 -5.76 -40.51 4.64
C MET A 380 -5.99 -42.02 4.91
N GLU A 381 -6.64 -42.74 3.99
CA GLU A 381 -6.93 -44.15 4.10
C GLU A 381 -5.74 -45.06 3.72
N GLN A 382 -4.76 -44.52 2.98
CA GLN A 382 -3.52 -45.29 2.72
C GLN A 382 -2.72 -45.33 4.01
N PRO A 383 -2.43 -46.55 4.55
CA PRO A 383 -1.54 -46.68 5.70
C PRO A 383 -0.18 -46.10 5.29
N LYS A 384 0.32 -45.15 6.11
CA LYS A 384 1.71 -44.75 6.00
C LYS A 384 2.55 -46.03 6.08
N GLU A 385 3.16 -46.45 4.98
CA GLU A 385 4.24 -47.39 5.04
C GLU A 385 5.26 -46.78 5.97
N GLU A 386 5.32 -47.32 7.21
CA GLU A 386 6.41 -47.05 8.11
C GLU A 386 7.69 -47.46 7.35
N SER A 387 8.45 -46.47 6.93
CA SER A 387 9.83 -46.68 6.51
C SER A 387 10.55 -47.19 7.73
N GLY A 388 10.50 -48.51 7.91
CA GLY A 388 11.27 -49.25 8.89
C GLY A 388 12.74 -49.17 8.53
N GLU A 389 13.39 -48.14 8.96
CA GLU A 389 14.84 -48.19 9.21
C GLU A 389 15.01 -48.73 10.63
N ASP A 390 15.17 -50.04 10.68
CA ASP A 390 15.72 -50.80 11.78
C ASP A 390 17.14 -50.29 12.09
N ALA A 391 17.22 -49.26 12.89
CA ALA A 391 18.47 -48.88 13.56
C ALA A 391 18.53 -49.63 14.89
N SER A 392 18.98 -50.89 14.82
CA SER A 392 19.41 -51.61 16.02
C SER A 392 20.50 -50.83 16.73
N PRO A 393 20.35 -50.50 18.00
CA PRO A 393 21.43 -49.86 18.75
C PRO A 393 22.52 -50.91 19.05
N THR A 394 23.67 -50.78 18.39
CA THR A 394 24.88 -51.54 18.74
C THR A 394 25.38 -51.05 20.10
N LEU A 395 25.10 -51.83 21.11
CA LEU A 395 25.61 -51.64 22.48
C LEU A 395 27.10 -51.99 22.47
N ILE A 396 27.97 -51.00 22.54
CA ILE A 396 29.39 -51.19 22.85
C ILE A 396 29.54 -51.01 24.37
N LEU A 397 29.77 -52.10 25.11
CA LEU A 397 30.23 -52.11 26.49
C LEU A 397 31.74 -52.31 26.53
N PRO A 398 32.40 -51.96 27.66
CA PRO A 398 33.70 -51.29 27.75
C PRO A 398 34.92 -52.14 27.45
#